data_9c365e1ab1cd888ea71da4f702a83f32
#
_entry.id   9c365e1ab1cd888ea71da4f702a83f32
#
_cell.length_a   1.000
_cell.length_b   1.000
_cell.length_c   1.000
_cell.angle_alpha   90.00
_cell.angle_beta   90.00
_cell.angle_gamma   90.00
#
_symmetry.space_group_name_H-M   'P 1'
#
loop_
_entity.id
_entity.type
_entity.pdbx_description
1 polymer ?
#
loop_
_entity_poly.entity_id
_entity_poly.type
_entity_poly.pdbx_seq_one_letter_code
_entity_poly.pdbx_strand_id
1 'polypeptide(L)'
;MDIRFLGGAREVGRSAILVDDSLLLDFGMLTATPPQFPIETPSPDAVVVSHGHLDHVGTLPALLSGRDRPAIHWTPPTAELAGTLARDTLKLHGGTLQCPFTETDVGRMTQVSETHGYCEPFETAGYEITFYSAGHIPGSAHVLVDDGDTRLLYTGDFHTDDQRLVSGTTARPDADVVLCESTYSDVDHDERDILEERFVESVETTLWQGGTVVVPAFAIGRTQEMLLICAAHDIPCYVDGMGKEVTRMLLRHPEFVRDAEALRRAKSHARFVTGRDGQRTRITDQKAVIITTSGMLSGGPAMTYIPEIRSNPTNKITMTGYQVEGTPGRELIETGSAELDGRIMPVSAQVEQYDFSAHADQGGLREFLQSYRDVPVLINHGDRCEVFAAELQDEGIEASAPTLGETIEL
;
A
#
# COMPACT_ATOMS: atom_id res chain seq x y z
N MET A 1 22.85 -18.10 -4.94
CA MET A 1 21.96 -17.19 -4.16
C MET A 1 20.84 -18.02 -3.56
N ASP A 2 20.70 -18.05 -2.24
CA ASP A 2 19.64 -18.79 -1.52
C ASP A 2 18.55 -17.82 -1.08
N ILE A 3 17.28 -18.10 -1.42
CA ILE A 3 16.13 -17.24 -1.10
C ILE A 3 15.24 -17.95 -0.10
N ARG A 4 15.06 -17.40 1.12
CA ARG A 4 14.21 -17.96 2.14
C ARG A 4 12.99 -17.05 2.43
N PHE A 5 11.80 -17.64 2.43
CA PHE A 5 10.52 -16.95 2.57
C PHE A 5 10.08 -16.90 4.04
N LEU A 6 10.33 -15.78 4.71
CA LEU A 6 9.91 -15.56 6.10
C LEU A 6 8.50 -15.01 6.24
N GLY A 7 7.94 -14.47 5.15
CA GLY A 7 6.58 -13.94 5.03
C GLY A 7 6.23 -13.62 3.59
N GLY A 8 4.94 -13.37 3.30
CA GLY A 8 4.45 -13.06 1.95
C GLY A 8 4.33 -14.27 1.00
N ALA A 9 4.70 -15.48 1.44
CA ALA A 9 4.57 -16.68 0.64
C ALA A 9 3.14 -17.23 0.69
N ARG A 10 2.43 -17.23 -0.45
CA ARG A 10 1.04 -17.67 -0.61
C ARG A 10 0.05 -16.94 0.31
N GLU A 11 0.34 -15.70 0.59
CA GLU A 11 -0.49 -14.81 1.40
C GLU A 11 -0.22 -13.35 1.02
N VAL A 12 -1.19 -12.46 1.21
CA VAL A 12 -1.01 -11.01 1.17
C VAL A 12 -0.64 -10.53 2.56
N GLY A 13 0.51 -9.86 2.70
CA GLY A 13 0.96 -9.27 3.96
C GLY A 13 2.24 -9.89 4.53
N ARG A 14 2.78 -9.28 5.58
CA ARG A 14 4.03 -9.60 6.27
C ARG A 14 5.21 -10.00 5.38
N SER A 15 5.38 -9.30 4.26
CA SER A 15 6.42 -9.57 3.28
C SER A 15 7.81 -9.54 3.92
N ALA A 16 8.58 -10.62 3.76
CA ALA A 16 9.91 -10.75 4.34
C ALA A 16 10.68 -11.88 3.62
N ILE A 17 11.69 -11.52 2.83
CA ILE A 17 12.46 -12.44 2.00
C ILE A 17 13.93 -12.30 2.39
N LEU A 18 14.55 -13.37 2.84
CA LEU A 18 15.94 -13.38 3.26
C LEU A 18 16.81 -14.03 2.19
N VAL A 19 17.84 -13.31 1.73
CA VAL A 19 18.79 -13.74 0.70
C VAL A 19 20.14 -14.03 1.38
N ASP A 20 20.65 -15.25 1.18
CA ASP A 20 21.94 -15.76 1.70
C ASP A 20 22.17 -15.46 3.20
N ASP A 21 21.12 -15.46 4.01
CA ASP A 21 21.12 -15.06 5.43
C ASP A 21 21.67 -13.64 5.73
N SER A 22 22.02 -12.86 4.73
CA SER A 22 22.72 -11.56 4.85
C SER A 22 21.92 -10.35 4.38
N LEU A 23 21.07 -10.48 3.37
CA LEU A 23 20.25 -9.40 2.84
C LEU A 23 18.76 -9.71 3.07
N LEU A 24 18.03 -8.79 3.69
CA LEU A 24 16.58 -8.93 3.89
C LEU A 24 15.83 -7.96 2.97
N LEU A 25 14.91 -8.48 2.17
CA LEU A 25 13.99 -7.70 1.34
C LEU A 25 12.65 -7.59 2.08
N ASP A 26 12.28 -6.37 2.49
CA ASP A 26 11.12 -6.03 3.30
C ASP A 26 11.08 -6.73 4.68
N PHE A 27 10.30 -6.20 5.61
CA PHE A 27 9.97 -6.83 6.89
C PHE A 27 8.64 -6.30 7.41
N GLY A 28 7.57 -6.87 6.87
CA GLY A 28 6.21 -6.40 7.01
C GLY A 28 5.43 -6.98 8.16
N MET A 29 4.15 -6.61 8.22
CA MET A 29 3.16 -7.10 9.18
C MET A 29 1.84 -7.36 8.48
N LEU A 30 1.23 -8.52 8.69
CA LEU A 30 -0.14 -8.78 8.26
C LEU A 30 -1.11 -8.19 9.29
N THR A 31 -1.96 -7.25 8.85
CA THR A 31 -3.01 -6.64 9.65
C THR A 31 -4.19 -7.60 9.79
N ALA A 32 -4.13 -8.46 10.79
CA ALA A 32 -5.21 -9.37 11.20
C ALA A 32 -5.55 -9.13 12.68
N THR A 33 -6.47 -9.88 13.24
CA THR A 33 -6.78 -9.85 14.67
C THR A 33 -6.60 -11.25 15.27
N PRO A 34 -5.49 -11.55 15.96
CA PRO A 34 -4.32 -10.68 16.21
C PRO A 34 -3.46 -10.46 14.94
N PRO A 35 -2.63 -9.40 14.90
CA PRO A 35 -1.68 -9.18 13.81
C PRO A 35 -0.67 -10.33 13.73
N GLN A 36 -0.19 -10.61 12.52
CA GLN A 36 0.81 -11.65 12.29
C GLN A 36 2.11 -11.02 11.78
N PHE A 37 3.22 -11.60 12.19
CA PHE A 37 4.56 -11.15 11.88
C PHE A 37 5.28 -12.21 11.03
N PRO A 38 6.40 -11.89 10.37
CA PRO A 38 7.27 -12.90 9.76
C PRO A 38 7.58 -14.04 10.75
N ILE A 39 7.74 -15.26 10.23
CA ILE A 39 7.90 -16.45 11.07
C ILE A 39 9.19 -16.45 11.90
N GLU A 40 10.15 -15.61 11.53
CA GLU A 40 11.43 -15.46 12.20
C GLU A 40 11.85 -14.00 12.19
N THR A 41 12.62 -13.58 13.18
CA THR A 41 13.32 -12.28 13.19
C THR A 41 14.79 -12.54 12.87
N PRO A 42 15.23 -12.37 11.63
CA PRO A 42 16.62 -12.63 11.22
C PRO A 42 17.58 -11.56 11.74
N SER A 43 18.87 -11.80 11.55
CA SER A 43 19.93 -10.83 11.83
C SER A 43 20.72 -10.55 10.54
N PRO A 44 20.12 -9.88 9.56
CA PRO A 44 20.77 -9.60 8.29
C PRO A 44 21.85 -8.53 8.44
N ASP A 45 22.80 -8.47 7.49
CA ASP A 45 23.78 -7.39 7.40
C ASP A 45 23.16 -6.09 6.88
N ALA A 46 22.15 -6.20 6.00
CA ALA A 46 21.40 -5.08 5.47
C ALA A 46 19.91 -5.43 5.21
N VAL A 47 19.08 -4.41 5.15
CA VAL A 47 17.66 -4.50 4.75
C VAL A 47 17.44 -3.57 3.56
N VAL A 48 16.76 -4.06 2.52
CA VAL A 48 16.33 -3.27 1.37
C VAL A 48 14.81 -3.29 1.32
N VAL A 49 14.19 -2.12 1.24
CA VAL A 49 12.74 -1.96 1.35
C VAL A 49 12.16 -1.51 0.03
N SER A 50 11.19 -2.29 -0.48
CA SER A 50 10.51 -2.01 -1.73
C SER A 50 9.60 -0.80 -1.65
N HIS A 51 8.76 -0.70 -0.62
CA HIS A 51 7.84 0.44 -0.46
C HIS A 51 7.28 0.59 0.96
N GLY A 52 6.54 1.68 1.21
CA GLY A 52 6.13 2.13 2.54
C GLY A 52 4.75 1.68 3.01
N HIS A 53 4.20 0.53 2.58
CA HIS A 53 2.99 -0.05 3.17
C HIS A 53 3.33 -0.92 4.40
N LEU A 54 2.34 -1.11 5.28
CA LEU A 54 2.52 -1.78 6.58
C LEU A 54 2.93 -3.24 6.44
N ASP A 55 2.45 -3.89 5.41
CA ASP A 55 2.75 -5.29 5.06
C ASP A 55 4.17 -5.49 4.48
N HIS A 56 4.92 -4.40 4.26
CA HIS A 56 6.32 -4.39 3.84
C HIS A 56 7.26 -3.77 4.87
N VAL A 57 6.78 -2.85 5.74
CA VAL A 57 7.62 -2.15 6.72
C VAL A 57 7.19 -2.31 8.17
N GLY A 58 6.04 -2.95 8.43
CA GLY A 58 5.36 -2.89 9.72
C GLY A 58 6.14 -3.44 10.90
N THR A 59 7.11 -4.33 10.68
CA THR A 59 7.93 -4.95 11.72
C THR A 59 9.40 -4.51 11.69
N LEU A 60 9.81 -3.69 10.74
CA LEU A 60 11.21 -3.23 10.58
C LEU A 60 11.87 -2.76 11.88
N PRO A 61 11.21 -1.95 12.75
CA PRO A 61 11.87 -1.49 13.96
C PRO A 61 12.27 -2.63 14.92
N ALA A 62 11.63 -3.80 14.85
CA ALA A 62 11.97 -4.95 15.70
C ALA A 62 13.38 -5.50 15.40
N LEU A 63 13.88 -5.40 14.16
CA LEU A 63 15.24 -5.77 13.78
C LEU A 63 16.30 -4.93 14.49
N LEU A 64 15.93 -3.75 15.00
CA LEU A 64 16.83 -2.79 15.62
C LEU A 64 16.90 -2.90 17.16
N SER A 65 16.21 -3.87 17.74
CA SER A 65 16.18 -4.08 19.20
C SER A 65 17.53 -4.56 19.77
N GLY A 66 18.36 -5.22 18.94
CA GLY A 66 19.65 -5.80 19.27
C GLY A 66 20.81 -4.81 19.35
N ARG A 67 22.03 -5.38 19.40
CA ARG A 67 23.31 -4.65 19.29
C ARG A 67 23.71 -4.46 17.84
N ASP A 68 23.55 -5.52 17.05
CA ASP A 68 23.81 -5.52 15.61
C ASP A 68 22.58 -4.92 14.94
N ARG A 69 22.80 -3.89 14.13
CA ARG A 69 21.72 -3.10 13.50
C ARG A 69 22.04 -3.00 12.03
N PRO A 70 21.29 -3.70 11.19
CA PRO A 70 21.47 -3.61 9.75
C PRO A 70 21.24 -2.18 9.26
N ALA A 71 21.97 -1.77 8.23
CA ALA A 71 21.60 -0.61 7.43
C ALA A 71 20.27 -0.87 6.76
N ILE A 72 19.42 0.17 6.63
CA ILE A 72 18.14 0.06 5.94
C ILE A 72 18.17 0.99 4.73
N HIS A 73 18.07 0.39 3.55
CA HIS A 73 18.10 1.05 2.25
C HIS A 73 16.70 1.14 1.66
N TRP A 74 16.29 2.32 1.28
CA TRP A 74 14.96 2.62 0.75
C TRP A 74 14.95 3.92 -0.07
N THR A 75 13.84 4.22 -0.69
CA THR A 75 13.64 5.56 -1.28
C THR A 75 13.27 6.57 -0.18
N PRO A 76 13.53 7.88 -0.37
CA PRO A 76 13.18 8.90 0.61
C PRO A 76 11.71 8.90 1.07
N PRO A 77 10.69 8.76 0.17
CA PRO A 77 9.30 8.66 0.62
C PRO A 77 9.05 7.41 1.46
N THR A 78 9.61 6.26 1.09
CA THR A 78 9.47 4.99 1.82
C THR A 78 10.00 5.12 3.25
N ALA A 79 11.17 5.74 3.44
CA ALA A 79 11.75 6.00 4.75
C ALA A 79 10.83 6.84 5.67
N GLU A 80 10.25 7.93 5.13
CA GLU A 80 9.34 8.79 5.90
C GLU A 80 8.00 8.11 6.20
N LEU A 81 7.46 7.31 5.25
CA LEU A 81 6.25 6.52 5.44
C LEU A 81 6.44 5.46 6.53
N ALA A 82 7.52 4.68 6.47
CA ALA A 82 7.86 3.68 7.48
C ALA A 82 7.94 4.28 8.88
N GLY A 83 8.62 5.43 9.02
CA GLY A 83 8.69 6.15 10.29
C GLY A 83 7.34 6.67 10.78
N THR A 84 6.44 7.05 9.88
CA THR A 84 5.08 7.51 10.22
C THR A 84 4.22 6.35 10.68
N LEU A 85 4.23 5.22 9.96
CA LEU A 85 3.49 4.02 10.31
C LEU A 85 3.98 3.39 11.63
N ALA A 86 5.30 3.33 11.84
CA ALA A 86 5.85 2.79 13.09
C ALA A 86 5.41 3.62 14.32
N ARG A 87 5.37 4.95 14.20
CA ARG A 87 4.85 5.81 15.28
C ARG A 87 3.35 5.66 15.50
N ASP A 88 2.57 5.44 14.44
CA ASP A 88 1.13 5.18 14.56
C ASP A 88 0.86 3.82 15.21
N THR A 89 1.59 2.77 14.83
CA THR A 89 1.54 1.44 15.47
C THR A 89 1.88 1.53 16.96
N LEU A 90 2.93 2.27 17.34
CA LEU A 90 3.26 2.52 18.76
C LEU A 90 2.14 3.23 19.51
N LYS A 91 1.52 4.23 18.90
CA LYS A 91 0.41 4.97 19.51
C LYS A 91 -0.81 4.09 19.76
N LEU A 92 -1.11 3.17 18.84
CA LEU A 92 -2.28 2.30 18.89
C LEU A 92 -2.03 1.05 19.76
N HIS A 93 -0.85 0.46 19.68
CA HIS A 93 -0.55 -0.88 20.21
C HIS A 93 0.72 -0.95 21.07
N GLY A 94 1.40 0.16 21.32
CA GLY A 94 2.65 0.19 22.07
C GLY A 94 2.53 -0.46 23.45
N GLY A 95 3.48 -1.35 23.79
CA GLY A 95 3.49 -2.10 25.05
C GLY A 95 2.57 -3.33 25.07
N THR A 96 1.94 -3.68 23.97
CA THR A 96 1.16 -4.91 23.80
C THR A 96 1.87 -5.91 22.89
N LEU A 97 1.39 -7.14 22.83
CA LEU A 97 1.89 -8.17 21.92
C LEU A 97 1.60 -7.86 20.43
N GLN A 98 0.78 -6.85 20.16
CA GLN A 98 0.47 -6.39 18.81
C GLN A 98 1.51 -5.41 18.23
N CYS A 99 2.49 -4.99 19.06
CA CYS A 99 3.60 -4.13 18.65
C CYS A 99 4.92 -4.76 19.12
N PRO A 100 5.71 -5.38 18.21
CA PRO A 100 6.91 -6.12 18.58
C PRO A 100 8.14 -5.22 18.79
N PHE A 101 7.98 -3.89 18.82
CA PHE A 101 9.06 -2.92 18.94
C PHE A 101 8.72 -1.78 19.90
N THR A 102 9.71 -0.98 20.24
CA THR A 102 9.61 0.15 21.17
C THR A 102 9.88 1.49 20.47
N GLU A 103 9.58 2.62 21.16
CA GLU A 103 9.92 3.96 20.67
C GLU A 103 11.44 4.12 20.44
N THR A 104 12.27 3.44 21.25
CA THR A 104 13.72 3.44 21.05
C THR A 104 14.11 2.79 19.72
N ASP A 105 13.43 1.72 19.33
CA ASP A 105 13.73 1.01 18.09
C ASP A 105 13.31 1.84 16.87
N VAL A 106 12.17 2.53 16.94
CA VAL A 106 11.76 3.52 15.93
C VAL A 106 12.77 4.68 15.82
N GLY A 107 13.27 5.17 16.95
CA GLY A 107 14.33 6.20 16.95
C GLY A 107 15.63 5.73 16.28
N ARG A 108 15.93 4.44 16.36
CA ARG A 108 17.12 3.83 15.72
C ARG A 108 17.00 3.73 14.20
N MET A 109 15.78 3.60 13.65
CA MET A 109 15.58 3.57 12.20
C MET A 109 16.23 4.77 11.51
N THR A 110 16.11 5.97 12.08
CA THR A 110 16.72 7.18 11.50
C THR A 110 18.26 7.19 11.56
N GLN A 111 18.86 6.36 12.42
CA GLN A 111 20.33 6.28 12.56
C GLN A 111 20.96 5.33 11.55
N VAL A 112 20.20 4.35 11.08
CA VAL A 112 20.65 3.31 10.12
C VAL A 112 20.02 3.47 8.74
N SER A 113 19.29 4.56 8.53
CA SER A 113 18.55 4.86 7.29
C SER A 113 19.49 5.40 6.22
N GLU A 114 19.50 4.75 5.06
CA GLU A 114 20.20 5.17 3.85
C GLU A 114 19.18 5.29 2.70
N THR A 115 19.09 6.46 2.08
CA THR A 115 18.09 6.71 1.02
C THR A 115 18.75 6.80 -0.34
N HIS A 116 18.10 6.19 -1.36
CA HIS A 116 18.56 6.12 -2.74
C HIS A 116 17.47 6.55 -3.71
N GLY A 117 17.87 7.14 -4.84
CA GLY A 117 17.00 7.44 -5.97
C GLY A 117 16.75 6.22 -6.84
N TYR A 118 15.88 6.39 -7.86
CA TYR A 118 15.70 5.37 -8.89
C TYR A 118 16.87 5.37 -9.87
N CYS A 119 17.25 4.17 -10.36
CA CYS A 119 18.32 3.96 -11.31
C CYS A 119 19.71 4.43 -10.81
N GLU A 120 19.91 4.47 -9.50
CA GLU A 120 21.16 4.80 -8.85
C GLU A 120 21.65 3.54 -8.11
N PRO A 121 22.62 2.78 -8.69
CA PRO A 121 23.14 1.58 -8.03
C PRO A 121 23.93 1.92 -6.78
N PHE A 122 23.85 1.05 -5.78
CA PHE A 122 24.61 1.13 -4.53
C PHE A 122 25.00 -0.27 -4.06
N GLU A 123 26.05 -0.36 -3.25
CA GLU A 123 26.53 -1.63 -2.70
C GLU A 123 26.13 -1.79 -1.23
N THR A 124 25.62 -2.96 -0.85
CA THR A 124 25.36 -3.35 0.53
C THR A 124 25.36 -4.85 0.70
N ALA A 125 25.82 -5.36 1.84
CA ALA A 125 25.86 -6.79 2.18
C ALA A 125 26.49 -7.69 1.10
N GLY A 126 27.38 -7.15 0.25
CA GLY A 126 28.04 -7.89 -0.84
C GLY A 126 27.27 -7.93 -2.16
N TYR A 127 26.17 -7.19 -2.28
CA TYR A 127 25.36 -7.08 -3.49
C TYR A 127 25.40 -5.66 -4.04
N GLU A 128 25.28 -5.53 -5.38
CA GLU A 128 24.86 -4.28 -6.01
C GLU A 128 23.33 -4.24 -6.09
N ILE A 129 22.74 -3.16 -5.57
CA ILE A 129 21.29 -2.97 -5.54
C ILE A 129 20.92 -1.80 -6.42
N THR A 130 19.85 -1.95 -7.22
CA THR A 130 19.29 -0.85 -8.00
C THR A 130 17.77 -0.80 -7.81
N PHE A 131 17.25 0.39 -7.47
CA PHE A 131 15.81 0.66 -7.43
C PHE A 131 15.29 1.13 -8.78
N TYR A 132 14.14 0.59 -9.20
CA TYR A 132 13.36 1.08 -10.34
C TYR A 132 11.95 1.41 -9.88
N SER A 133 11.32 2.44 -10.45
CA SER A 133 9.95 2.78 -10.07
C SER A 133 8.99 1.61 -10.32
N ALA A 134 8.24 1.21 -9.30
CA ALA A 134 7.27 0.13 -9.39
C ALA A 134 5.84 0.61 -9.73
N GLY A 135 5.57 1.93 -9.73
CA GLY A 135 4.28 2.48 -10.14
C GLY A 135 3.14 2.30 -9.14
N HIS A 136 3.38 1.69 -7.97
CA HIS A 136 2.38 1.38 -6.97
C HIS A 136 1.99 2.60 -6.11
N ILE A 137 2.94 3.14 -5.35
CA ILE A 137 2.82 4.37 -4.58
C ILE A 137 4.08 5.22 -4.75
N PRO A 138 4.06 6.53 -4.37
CA PRO A 138 5.28 7.34 -4.43
C PRO A 138 6.41 6.73 -3.62
N GLY A 139 7.54 6.46 -4.27
CA GLY A 139 8.70 5.83 -3.68
C GLY A 139 8.73 4.30 -3.75
N SER A 140 7.68 3.64 -4.26
CA SER A 140 7.71 2.18 -4.47
C SER A 140 8.74 1.78 -5.51
N ALA A 141 9.45 0.69 -5.26
CA ALA A 141 10.54 0.23 -6.09
C ALA A 141 10.48 -1.27 -6.40
N HIS A 142 10.72 -1.61 -7.65
CA HIS A 142 11.33 -2.89 -7.97
C HIS A 142 12.77 -2.86 -7.47
N VAL A 143 13.23 -3.95 -6.88
CA VAL A 143 14.57 -4.09 -6.33
C VAL A 143 15.34 -5.11 -7.16
N LEU A 144 16.36 -4.66 -7.89
CA LEU A 144 17.31 -5.56 -8.55
C LEU A 144 18.46 -5.82 -7.59
N VAL A 145 18.72 -7.08 -7.29
CA VAL A 145 19.82 -7.57 -6.45
C VAL A 145 20.80 -8.33 -7.33
N ASP A 146 22.04 -7.89 -7.41
CA ASP A 146 23.11 -8.50 -8.23
C ASP A 146 24.26 -8.91 -7.33
N ASP A 147 24.64 -10.21 -7.31
CA ASP A 147 25.81 -10.73 -6.59
C ASP A 147 27.05 -10.90 -7.49
N GLY A 148 26.94 -10.46 -8.76
CA GLY A 148 27.98 -10.59 -9.79
C GLY A 148 27.86 -11.84 -10.67
N ASP A 149 27.12 -12.85 -10.22
CA ASP A 149 26.85 -14.10 -10.96
C ASP A 149 25.36 -14.24 -11.28
N THR A 150 24.47 -13.82 -10.38
CA THR A 150 23.01 -13.95 -10.47
C THR A 150 22.31 -12.63 -10.16
N ARG A 151 21.33 -12.25 -10.98
CA ARG A 151 20.48 -11.07 -10.80
C ARG A 151 19.08 -11.50 -10.43
N LEU A 152 18.65 -11.18 -9.22
CA LEU A 152 17.29 -11.36 -8.72
C LEU A 152 16.50 -10.04 -8.85
N LEU A 153 15.40 -10.07 -9.56
CA LEU A 153 14.42 -8.98 -9.56
C LEU A 153 13.30 -9.29 -8.56
N TYR A 154 13.25 -8.54 -7.46
CA TYR A 154 12.10 -8.51 -6.55
C TYR A 154 11.17 -7.37 -6.98
N THR A 155 9.95 -7.71 -7.38
CA THR A 155 9.03 -6.68 -7.89
C THR A 155 8.55 -5.73 -6.79
N GLY A 156 8.49 -6.19 -5.52
CA GLY A 156 7.59 -5.54 -4.57
C GLY A 156 6.19 -5.48 -5.14
N ASP A 157 5.34 -4.61 -4.61
CA ASP A 157 4.03 -4.34 -5.20
C ASP A 157 4.16 -3.34 -6.33
N PHE A 158 3.47 -3.59 -7.46
CA PHE A 158 3.63 -2.75 -8.63
C PHE A 158 2.32 -2.53 -9.41
N HIS A 159 2.33 -1.49 -10.24
CA HIS A 159 1.24 -1.20 -11.16
C HIS A 159 1.78 -0.78 -12.52
N THR A 160 1.13 -1.24 -13.59
CA THR A 160 1.54 -0.96 -14.97
C THR A 160 0.86 0.25 -15.56
N ASP A 161 -0.34 0.59 -15.07
CA ASP A 161 -1.11 1.71 -15.61
C ASP A 161 -0.84 3.01 -14.85
N ASP A 162 -1.01 4.12 -15.57
CA ASP A 162 -0.88 5.45 -15.01
C ASP A 162 -2.01 5.77 -14.02
N GLN A 163 -1.63 6.17 -12.82
CA GLN A 163 -2.50 6.80 -11.84
C GLN A 163 -2.35 8.34 -11.95
N ARG A 164 -3.22 9.11 -11.30
CA ARG A 164 -2.99 10.56 -11.17
C ARG A 164 -1.80 10.89 -10.28
N LEU A 165 -1.57 10.07 -9.25
CA LEU A 165 -0.52 10.28 -8.28
C LEU A 165 0.84 9.77 -8.75
N VAL A 166 0.89 8.59 -9.37
CA VAL A 166 2.12 7.90 -9.79
C VAL A 166 1.95 7.38 -11.21
N SER A 167 2.99 7.44 -12.02
CA SER A 167 3.01 6.76 -13.31
C SER A 167 3.19 5.26 -13.14
N GLY A 168 2.54 4.48 -13.99
CA GLY A 168 2.74 3.05 -14.06
C GLY A 168 4.18 2.69 -14.37
N THR A 169 4.61 1.49 -13.94
CA THR A 169 5.97 1.05 -14.21
C THR A 169 6.16 0.62 -15.66
N THR A 170 7.23 1.11 -16.27
CA THR A 170 7.75 0.63 -17.57
C THR A 170 9.09 -0.08 -17.41
N ALA A 171 9.61 -0.17 -16.17
CA ALA A 171 10.91 -0.76 -15.91
C ALA A 171 10.89 -2.28 -16.12
N ARG A 172 11.85 -2.76 -16.89
CA ARG A 172 12.09 -4.19 -17.17
C ARG A 172 13.60 -4.45 -17.15
N PRO A 173 14.26 -4.33 -15.96
CA PRO A 173 15.69 -4.61 -15.88
C PRO A 173 15.96 -6.07 -16.20
N ASP A 174 17.09 -6.36 -16.81
CA ASP A 174 17.53 -7.73 -17.06
C ASP A 174 17.70 -8.46 -15.72
N ALA A 175 17.14 -9.64 -15.60
CA ALA A 175 17.22 -10.50 -14.43
C ALA A 175 17.37 -11.97 -14.82
N ASP A 176 17.99 -12.76 -13.96
CA ASP A 176 18.15 -14.20 -14.14
C ASP A 176 17.04 -14.97 -13.39
N VAL A 177 16.40 -14.32 -12.40
CA VAL A 177 15.21 -14.80 -11.66
C VAL A 177 14.31 -13.61 -11.31
N VAL A 178 13.00 -13.83 -11.33
CA VAL A 178 12.00 -12.83 -10.90
C VAL A 178 11.21 -13.35 -9.71
N LEU A 179 11.15 -12.57 -8.65
CA LEU A 179 10.23 -12.77 -7.52
C LEU A 179 9.09 -11.75 -7.64
N CYS A 180 7.89 -12.22 -8.00
CA CYS A 180 6.78 -11.40 -8.44
C CYS A 180 5.57 -11.48 -7.50
N GLU A 181 4.97 -10.33 -7.16
CA GLU A 181 3.67 -10.26 -6.49
C GLU A 181 2.54 -10.86 -7.34
N SER A 182 1.43 -11.23 -6.70
CA SER A 182 0.25 -11.79 -7.36
C SER A 182 -1.08 -11.41 -6.68
N THR A 183 -1.13 -10.22 -6.09
CA THR A 183 -2.27 -9.74 -5.29
C THR A 183 -3.60 -9.80 -6.06
N TYR A 184 -3.60 -9.39 -7.34
CA TYR A 184 -4.78 -9.37 -8.21
C TYR A 184 -4.62 -10.29 -9.43
N SER A 185 -4.04 -11.47 -9.24
CA SER A 185 -3.80 -12.44 -10.33
C SER A 185 -5.06 -13.03 -10.97
N ASP A 186 -6.24 -12.79 -10.42
CA ASP A 186 -7.55 -13.27 -10.91
C ASP A 186 -8.59 -12.15 -11.12
N VAL A 187 -8.16 -10.90 -11.13
CA VAL A 187 -9.03 -9.74 -11.27
C VAL A 187 -8.60 -8.94 -12.48
N ASP A 188 -9.56 -8.52 -13.29
CA ASP A 188 -9.37 -7.50 -14.32
C ASP A 188 -9.90 -6.16 -13.78
N HIS A 189 -9.10 -5.11 -13.82
CA HIS A 189 -9.53 -3.77 -13.43
C HIS A 189 -10.27 -3.07 -14.57
N ASP A 190 -11.27 -2.26 -14.22
CA ASP A 190 -11.87 -1.31 -15.17
C ASP A 190 -10.80 -0.30 -15.64
N GLU A 191 -10.89 0.15 -16.89
CA GLU A 191 -10.03 1.24 -17.39
C GLU A 191 -10.12 2.46 -16.47
N ARG A 192 -8.97 3.01 -16.09
CA ARG A 192 -8.87 4.06 -15.06
C ARG A 192 -9.72 5.30 -15.39
N ASP A 193 -9.73 5.72 -16.64
CA ASP A 193 -10.49 6.90 -17.08
C ASP A 193 -12.01 6.66 -16.95
N ILE A 194 -12.49 5.46 -17.32
CA ILE A 194 -13.90 5.07 -17.18
C ILE A 194 -14.30 5.01 -15.71
N LEU A 195 -13.43 4.44 -14.88
CA LEU A 195 -13.67 4.34 -13.44
C LEU A 195 -13.76 5.71 -12.80
N GLU A 196 -12.87 6.63 -13.18
CA GLU A 196 -12.88 8.02 -12.70
C GLU A 196 -14.13 8.76 -13.13
N GLU A 197 -14.53 8.67 -14.42
CA GLU A 197 -15.75 9.30 -14.93
C GLU A 197 -16.99 8.85 -14.17
N ARG A 198 -17.14 7.54 -13.93
CA ARG A 198 -18.25 6.95 -13.14
C ARG A 198 -18.24 7.44 -11.68
N PHE A 199 -17.07 7.51 -11.05
CA PHE A 199 -16.93 8.03 -9.70
C PHE A 199 -17.34 9.51 -9.63
N VAL A 200 -16.86 10.33 -10.56
CA VAL A 200 -17.15 11.78 -10.63
C VAL A 200 -18.64 12.02 -10.84
N GLU A 201 -19.26 11.34 -11.81
CA GLU A 201 -20.71 11.45 -12.07
C GLU A 201 -21.54 11.09 -10.83
N SER A 202 -21.16 10.01 -10.15
CA SER A 202 -21.83 9.56 -8.93
C SER A 202 -21.70 10.58 -7.79
N VAL A 203 -20.52 11.15 -7.61
CA VAL A 203 -20.25 12.19 -6.60
C VAL A 203 -21.04 13.46 -6.92
N GLU A 204 -20.96 13.98 -8.16
CA GLU A 204 -21.65 15.19 -8.59
C GLU A 204 -23.18 15.06 -8.43
N THR A 205 -23.74 13.90 -8.80
CA THR A 205 -25.16 13.60 -8.63
C THR A 205 -25.57 13.69 -7.15
N THR A 206 -24.77 13.12 -6.25
CA THR A 206 -25.03 13.16 -4.81
C THR A 206 -24.98 14.59 -4.26
N LEU A 207 -23.96 15.36 -4.66
CA LEU A 207 -23.80 16.75 -4.25
C LEU A 207 -24.94 17.64 -4.80
N TRP A 208 -25.38 17.42 -6.04
CA TRP A 208 -26.50 18.12 -6.65
C TRP A 208 -27.83 17.85 -5.91
N GLN A 209 -28.05 16.61 -5.46
CA GLN A 209 -29.19 16.23 -4.62
C GLN A 209 -29.13 16.82 -3.20
N GLY A 210 -28.02 17.43 -2.82
CA GLY A 210 -27.81 18.06 -1.52
C GLY A 210 -27.23 17.14 -0.48
N GLY A 211 -26.72 15.96 -0.90
CA GLY A 211 -26.04 15.00 -0.03
C GLY A 211 -24.59 15.33 0.21
N THR A 212 -23.98 14.57 1.10
CA THR A 212 -22.55 14.55 1.41
C THR A 212 -21.99 13.17 1.05
N VAL A 213 -20.80 13.14 0.46
CA VAL A 213 -20.10 11.91 0.11
C VAL A 213 -18.96 11.68 1.08
N VAL A 214 -18.93 10.56 1.80
CA VAL A 214 -17.79 10.11 2.58
C VAL A 214 -17.01 9.06 1.78
N VAL A 215 -15.73 9.31 1.59
CA VAL A 215 -14.79 8.45 0.85
C VAL A 215 -13.77 7.89 1.84
N PRO A 216 -14.03 6.71 2.43
CA PRO A 216 -13.01 5.99 3.19
C PRO A 216 -11.85 5.62 2.27
N ALA A 217 -10.64 6.03 2.64
CA ALA A 217 -9.46 5.85 1.80
C ALA A 217 -8.24 5.47 2.64
N PHE A 218 -7.34 4.67 2.06
CA PHE A 218 -6.03 4.43 2.67
C PHE A 218 -5.25 5.75 2.75
N ALA A 219 -4.47 5.90 3.80
CA ALA A 219 -3.73 7.13 4.07
C ALA A 219 -2.64 7.39 3.01
N ILE A 220 -2.08 6.32 2.47
CA ILE A 220 -0.98 6.32 1.50
C ILE A 220 -1.54 5.95 0.14
N GLY A 221 -1.23 6.73 -0.87
CA GLY A 221 -1.66 6.54 -2.25
C GLY A 221 -3.12 6.96 -2.48
N ARG A 222 -4.08 6.23 -1.91
CA ARG A 222 -5.52 6.39 -2.20
C ARG A 222 -6.09 7.75 -1.81
N THR A 223 -5.75 8.26 -0.62
CA THR A 223 -6.19 9.61 -0.20
C THR A 223 -5.73 10.67 -1.19
N GLN A 224 -4.49 10.59 -1.69
CA GLN A 224 -3.92 11.55 -2.61
C GLN A 224 -4.51 11.41 -4.02
N GLU A 225 -4.80 10.19 -4.44
CA GLU A 225 -5.48 9.92 -5.71
C GLU A 225 -6.87 10.56 -5.72
N MET A 226 -7.69 10.31 -4.70
CA MET A 226 -9.03 10.92 -4.56
C MET A 226 -8.95 12.45 -4.47
N LEU A 227 -7.95 12.98 -3.80
CA LEU A 227 -7.69 14.40 -3.69
C LEU A 227 -7.38 15.02 -5.07
N LEU A 228 -6.56 14.36 -5.89
CA LEU A 228 -6.22 14.79 -7.25
C LEU A 228 -7.45 14.76 -8.18
N ILE A 229 -8.28 13.70 -8.08
CA ILE A 229 -9.53 13.59 -8.85
C ILE A 229 -10.48 14.74 -8.47
N CYS A 230 -10.73 14.96 -7.18
CA CYS A 230 -11.60 16.06 -6.73
C CYS A 230 -11.11 17.43 -7.25
N ALA A 231 -9.80 17.67 -7.21
CA ALA A 231 -9.24 18.92 -7.69
C ALA A 231 -9.30 19.09 -9.21
N ALA A 232 -9.14 17.99 -9.96
CA ALA A 232 -9.22 18.02 -11.43
C ALA A 232 -10.63 18.35 -11.94
N HIS A 233 -11.67 17.95 -11.19
CA HIS A 233 -13.08 18.18 -11.51
C HIS A 233 -13.74 19.31 -10.67
N ASP A 234 -12.94 20.14 -10.01
CA ASP A 234 -13.41 21.25 -9.14
C ASP A 234 -14.44 20.83 -8.09
N ILE A 235 -14.36 19.59 -7.61
CA ILE A 235 -15.26 19.05 -6.59
C ILE A 235 -14.79 19.50 -5.19
N PRO A 236 -15.66 20.20 -4.41
CA PRO A 236 -15.26 20.65 -3.07
C PRO A 236 -15.01 19.46 -2.15
N CYS A 237 -13.84 19.41 -1.53
CA CYS A 237 -13.47 18.28 -0.68
C CYS A 237 -12.79 18.69 0.63
N TYR A 238 -12.98 17.83 1.62
CA TYR A 238 -12.27 17.84 2.90
C TYR A 238 -11.37 16.62 2.99
N VAL A 239 -10.21 16.75 3.62
CA VAL A 239 -9.32 15.62 3.90
C VAL A 239 -9.09 15.52 5.40
N ASP A 240 -9.31 14.32 5.98
CA ASP A 240 -9.10 14.05 7.40
C ASP A 240 -8.32 12.74 7.62
N GLY A 241 -7.66 12.64 8.78
CA GLY A 241 -6.81 11.50 9.16
C GLY A 241 -5.37 11.63 8.67
N MET A 242 -4.66 10.52 8.69
CA MET A 242 -3.22 10.42 8.36
C MET A 242 -2.91 10.85 6.92
N GLY A 243 -3.85 10.71 5.98
CA GLY A 243 -3.66 11.14 4.59
C GLY A 243 -3.22 12.59 4.43
N LYS A 244 -3.55 13.48 5.41
CA LYS A 244 -3.07 14.87 5.43
C LYS A 244 -1.56 14.97 5.61
N GLU A 245 -1.03 14.17 6.53
CA GLU A 245 0.41 14.12 6.85
C GLU A 245 1.17 13.53 5.68
N VAL A 246 0.65 12.44 5.11
CA VAL A 246 1.21 11.80 3.90
C VAL A 246 1.22 12.78 2.72
N THR A 247 0.13 13.50 2.46
CA THR A 247 0.09 14.51 1.38
C THR A 247 1.15 15.61 1.57
N ARG A 248 1.35 16.07 2.82
CA ARG A 248 2.39 17.07 3.11
C ARG A 248 3.80 16.51 2.93
N MET A 249 3.99 15.25 3.28
CA MET A 249 5.25 14.55 3.11
C MET A 249 5.60 14.41 1.63
N LEU A 250 4.68 13.91 0.80
CA LEU A 250 4.89 13.73 -0.63
C LEU A 250 5.23 15.03 -1.37
N LEU A 251 4.71 16.16 -0.92
CA LEU A 251 5.08 17.48 -1.48
C LEU A 251 6.55 17.87 -1.23
N ARG A 252 7.28 17.16 -0.35
CA ARG A 252 8.73 17.32 -0.16
C ARG A 252 9.56 16.44 -1.09
N HIS A 253 8.91 15.47 -1.75
CA HIS A 253 9.53 14.51 -2.66
C HIS A 253 8.88 14.58 -4.05
N PRO A 254 8.95 15.74 -4.73
CA PRO A 254 8.27 15.98 -5.99
C PRO A 254 8.70 15.04 -7.12
N GLU A 255 9.91 14.49 -7.04
CA GLU A 255 10.51 13.55 -8.01
C GLU A 255 9.87 12.15 -7.99
N PHE A 256 9.13 11.81 -6.91
CA PHE A 256 8.45 10.52 -6.74
C PHE A 256 6.95 10.56 -7.05
N VAL A 257 6.43 11.71 -7.50
CA VAL A 257 5.03 11.85 -7.90
C VAL A 257 4.96 12.25 -9.38
N ARG A 258 3.90 11.83 -10.05
CA ARG A 258 3.70 12.06 -11.49
C ARG A 258 3.62 13.54 -11.86
N ASP A 259 2.85 14.33 -11.07
CA ASP A 259 2.71 15.79 -11.22
C ASP A 259 2.66 16.46 -9.86
N ALA A 260 3.82 16.94 -9.40
CA ALA A 260 3.96 17.62 -8.12
C ALA A 260 3.17 18.94 -8.05
N GLU A 261 3.02 19.63 -9.19
CA GLU A 261 2.23 20.87 -9.26
C GLU A 261 0.73 20.56 -9.16
N ALA A 262 0.23 19.49 -9.80
CA ALA A 262 -1.13 19.04 -9.63
C ALA A 262 -1.42 18.67 -8.17
N LEU A 263 -0.51 17.93 -7.50
CA LEU A 263 -0.65 17.59 -6.07
C LEU A 263 -0.64 18.86 -5.18
N ARG A 264 0.18 19.86 -5.50
CA ARG A 264 0.21 21.14 -4.78
C ARG A 264 -1.08 21.92 -4.96
N ARG A 265 -1.62 21.97 -6.19
CA ARG A 265 -2.93 22.59 -6.48
C ARG A 265 -4.05 21.83 -5.77
N ALA A 266 -4.06 20.51 -5.81
CA ALA A 266 -5.05 19.67 -5.16
C ALA A 266 -5.06 19.87 -3.63
N LYS A 267 -3.88 19.92 -3.00
CA LYS A 267 -3.77 20.23 -1.57
C LYS A 267 -4.32 21.64 -1.25
N SER A 268 -4.16 22.61 -2.16
CA SER A 268 -4.66 23.98 -1.95
C SER A 268 -6.17 24.10 -2.21
N HIS A 269 -6.73 23.25 -3.09
CA HIS A 269 -8.15 23.13 -3.36
C HIS A 269 -8.91 22.54 -2.16
N ALA A 270 -8.36 21.52 -1.52
CA ALA A 270 -9.01 20.82 -0.40
C ALA A 270 -8.89 21.57 0.93
N ARG A 271 -9.84 21.32 1.82
CA ARG A 271 -9.83 21.78 3.20
C ARG A 271 -9.36 20.67 4.13
N PHE A 272 -8.16 20.83 4.68
CA PHE A 272 -7.61 19.87 5.65
C PHE A 272 -8.24 20.09 7.03
N VAL A 273 -8.91 19.04 7.53
CA VAL A 273 -9.63 19.06 8.81
C VAL A 273 -8.63 19.16 9.96
N THR A 274 -8.86 20.09 10.89
CA THR A 274 -7.97 20.34 12.03
C THR A 274 -8.32 19.49 13.27
N GLY A 275 -9.51 18.86 13.28
CA GLY A 275 -9.97 18.03 14.39
C GLY A 275 -10.49 18.85 15.59
N ARG A 276 -10.76 20.16 15.44
CA ARG A 276 -11.36 20.98 16.49
C ARG A 276 -12.76 20.48 16.85
N ASP A 277 -13.15 20.64 18.11
CA ASP A 277 -14.44 20.17 18.64
C ASP A 277 -15.64 20.55 17.75
N GLY A 278 -16.45 19.56 17.41
CA GLY A 278 -17.62 19.70 16.56
C GLY A 278 -17.34 20.06 15.10
N GLN A 279 -16.08 20.12 14.65
CA GLN A 279 -15.77 20.41 13.25
C GLN A 279 -16.24 19.29 12.33
N ARG A 280 -16.00 18.02 12.69
CA ARG A 280 -16.40 16.85 11.89
C ARG A 280 -17.89 16.80 11.68
N THR A 281 -18.70 16.94 12.73
CA THR A 281 -20.17 16.97 12.64
C THR A 281 -20.66 18.12 11.75
N ARG A 282 -20.05 19.33 11.85
CA ARG A 282 -20.44 20.45 10.97
C ARG A 282 -20.09 20.23 9.50
N ILE A 283 -19.05 19.45 9.23
CA ILE A 283 -18.64 19.14 7.85
C ILE A 283 -19.63 18.18 7.18
N THR A 284 -20.27 17.28 7.93
CA THR A 284 -21.26 16.34 7.37
C THR A 284 -22.53 17.03 6.84
N ASP A 285 -22.79 18.27 7.26
CA ASP A 285 -23.88 19.10 6.73
C ASP A 285 -23.47 19.92 5.48
N GLN A 286 -22.22 19.80 5.05
CA GLN A 286 -21.70 20.48 3.87
C GLN A 286 -21.90 19.59 2.64
N LYS A 287 -22.33 20.20 1.52
CA LYS A 287 -22.34 19.51 0.21
C LYS A 287 -20.92 19.39 -0.31
N ALA A 288 -20.22 18.38 0.13
CA ALA A 288 -18.81 18.18 -0.18
C ALA A 288 -18.44 16.69 -0.09
N VAL A 289 -17.30 16.37 -0.67
CA VAL A 289 -16.62 15.08 -0.48
C VAL A 289 -15.79 15.13 0.80
N ILE A 290 -15.82 14.08 1.61
CA ILE A 290 -14.98 13.90 2.80
C ILE A 290 -14.09 12.70 2.59
N ILE A 291 -12.84 12.92 2.21
CA ILE A 291 -11.82 11.88 2.04
C ILE A 291 -11.21 11.64 3.43
N THR A 292 -11.32 10.41 3.93
CA THR A 292 -10.95 10.12 5.33
C THR A 292 -10.40 8.71 5.54
N THR A 293 -9.54 8.54 6.53
CA THR A 293 -9.05 7.23 6.95
C THR A 293 -9.95 6.61 8.02
N SER A 294 -10.06 5.31 8.19
CA SER A 294 -9.38 4.25 7.45
C SER A 294 -10.23 3.75 6.27
N GLY A 295 -9.55 3.25 5.24
CA GLY A 295 -10.20 2.77 4.01
C GLY A 295 -11.10 1.54 4.21
N MET A 296 -10.84 0.73 5.25
CA MET A 296 -11.61 -0.48 5.58
C MET A 296 -12.55 -0.29 6.78
N LEU A 297 -12.75 0.95 7.24
CA LEU A 297 -13.57 1.30 8.41
C LEU A 297 -13.11 0.65 9.73
N SER A 298 -11.86 0.27 9.83
CA SER A 298 -11.29 -0.35 11.04
C SER A 298 -10.77 0.69 12.05
N GLY A 299 -11.19 1.94 11.97
CA GLY A 299 -10.76 3.03 12.86
C GLY A 299 -10.67 4.39 12.17
N GLY A 300 -9.96 5.32 12.82
CA GLY A 300 -9.72 6.65 12.28
C GLY A 300 -10.97 7.55 12.23
N PRO A 301 -10.86 8.75 11.60
CA PRO A 301 -11.98 9.70 11.53
C PRO A 301 -13.22 9.20 10.77
N ALA A 302 -13.11 8.19 9.90
CA ALA A 302 -14.25 7.56 9.25
C ALA A 302 -15.32 7.12 10.25
N MET A 303 -14.88 6.63 11.45
CA MET A 303 -15.74 6.22 12.55
C MET A 303 -16.56 7.37 13.13
N THR A 304 -16.20 8.62 12.86
CA THR A 304 -17.01 9.79 13.26
C THR A 304 -17.98 10.19 12.14
N TYR A 305 -17.54 10.16 10.88
CA TYR A 305 -18.34 10.67 9.77
C TYR A 305 -19.48 9.72 9.39
N ILE A 306 -19.25 8.41 9.33
CA ILE A 306 -20.24 7.44 8.89
C ILE A 306 -21.48 7.40 9.79
N PRO A 307 -21.36 7.36 11.14
CA PRO A 307 -22.53 7.45 12.03
C PRO A 307 -23.39 8.69 11.80
N GLU A 308 -22.80 9.83 11.47
CA GLU A 308 -23.51 11.10 11.25
C GLU A 308 -24.31 11.09 9.93
N ILE A 309 -23.76 10.50 8.86
CA ILE A 309 -24.37 10.55 7.53
C ILE A 309 -25.28 9.35 7.22
N ARG A 310 -25.13 8.22 7.92
CA ARG A 310 -25.68 6.90 7.58
C ARG A 310 -27.19 6.83 7.43
N SER A 311 -27.94 7.68 8.12
CA SER A 311 -29.43 7.64 8.16
C SER A 311 -30.07 8.41 7.01
N ASN A 312 -29.35 9.24 6.27
CA ASN A 312 -29.89 10.02 5.17
C ASN A 312 -29.62 9.35 3.82
N PRO A 313 -30.66 8.89 3.07
CA PRO A 313 -30.48 8.19 1.80
C PRO A 313 -29.97 9.08 0.65
N THR A 314 -29.90 10.40 0.82
CA THR A 314 -29.24 11.28 -0.14
C THR A 314 -27.73 11.37 0.06
N ASN A 315 -27.23 10.92 1.20
CA ASN A 315 -25.79 10.83 1.44
C ASN A 315 -25.21 9.56 0.81
N LYS A 316 -23.89 9.53 0.66
CA LYS A 316 -23.19 8.41 0.04
C LYS A 316 -21.92 8.07 0.79
N ILE A 317 -21.61 6.76 0.86
CA ILE A 317 -20.34 6.19 1.28
C ILE A 317 -19.74 5.52 0.05
N THR A 318 -18.55 5.97 -0.37
CA THR A 318 -17.87 5.46 -1.56
C THR A 318 -16.58 4.79 -1.17
N MET A 319 -16.55 3.46 -1.19
CA MET A 319 -15.35 2.67 -0.97
C MET A 319 -14.46 2.74 -2.23
N THR A 320 -13.16 2.90 -2.05
CA THR A 320 -12.23 3.16 -3.16
C THR A 320 -11.19 2.06 -3.39
N GLY A 321 -11.49 0.85 -3.06
CA GLY A 321 -10.65 -0.33 -3.24
C GLY A 321 -11.22 -1.56 -2.57
N TYR A 322 -10.47 -2.64 -2.66
CA TYR A 322 -10.82 -3.93 -2.05
C TYR A 322 -11.06 -3.78 -0.54
N GLN A 323 -12.05 -4.52 -0.06
CA GLN A 323 -12.38 -4.61 1.36
C GLN A 323 -12.09 -6.03 1.84
N VAL A 324 -11.15 -6.16 2.77
CA VAL A 324 -10.73 -7.45 3.33
C VAL A 324 -11.88 -8.11 4.09
N GLU A 325 -12.03 -9.41 3.94
CA GLU A 325 -13.02 -10.20 4.67
C GLU A 325 -12.89 -10.01 6.19
N GLY A 326 -14.03 -9.88 6.88
CA GLY A 326 -14.06 -9.62 8.32
C GLY A 326 -13.82 -8.16 8.72
N THR A 327 -13.65 -7.24 7.76
CA THR A 327 -13.59 -5.80 8.06
C THR A 327 -14.97 -5.16 8.04
N PRO A 328 -15.21 -4.08 8.82
CA PRO A 328 -16.48 -3.35 8.80
C PRO A 328 -16.84 -2.77 7.43
N GLY A 329 -15.84 -2.43 6.61
CA GLY A 329 -16.06 -1.97 5.24
C GLY A 329 -16.61 -3.07 4.34
N ARG A 330 -16.12 -4.30 4.48
CA ARG A 330 -16.65 -5.47 3.76
C ARG A 330 -18.06 -5.79 4.20
N GLU A 331 -18.31 -5.84 5.50
CA GLU A 331 -19.62 -6.06 6.08
C GLU A 331 -20.64 -5.03 5.57
N LEU A 332 -20.25 -3.76 5.51
CA LEU A 332 -21.11 -2.68 4.99
C LEU A 332 -21.55 -2.92 3.55
N ILE A 333 -20.64 -3.35 2.68
CA ILE A 333 -20.96 -3.63 1.27
C ILE A 333 -21.91 -4.83 1.14
N GLU A 334 -21.67 -5.89 1.91
CA GLU A 334 -22.43 -7.15 1.79
C GLU A 334 -23.80 -7.09 2.46
N THR A 335 -23.92 -6.40 3.58
CA THR A 335 -25.12 -6.46 4.43
C THR A 335 -25.87 -5.15 4.55
N GLY A 336 -25.31 -4.02 4.12
CA GLY A 336 -25.86 -2.68 4.36
C GLY A 336 -25.75 -2.24 5.82
N SER A 337 -24.92 -2.92 6.63
CA SER A 337 -24.67 -2.61 8.04
C SER A 337 -23.17 -2.75 8.31
N ALA A 338 -22.67 -2.05 9.32
CA ALA A 338 -21.28 -2.21 9.75
C ALA A 338 -21.18 -2.15 11.27
N GLU A 339 -20.21 -2.87 11.85
CA GLU A 339 -19.85 -2.70 13.24
C GLU A 339 -18.93 -1.47 13.37
N LEU A 340 -19.45 -0.40 13.97
CA LEU A 340 -18.75 0.86 14.19
C LEU A 340 -18.74 1.16 15.69
N ASP A 341 -17.54 1.36 16.28
CA ASP A 341 -17.35 1.58 17.71
C ASP A 341 -18.06 0.54 18.61
N GLY A 342 -17.97 -0.75 18.23
CA GLY A 342 -18.56 -1.87 18.95
C GLY A 342 -20.10 -1.94 18.85
N ARG A 343 -20.69 -1.28 17.87
CA ARG A 343 -22.15 -1.29 17.61
C ARG A 343 -22.45 -1.58 16.16
N ILE A 344 -23.32 -2.54 15.91
CA ILE A 344 -23.85 -2.78 14.55
C ILE A 344 -24.81 -1.65 14.20
N MET A 345 -24.49 -0.91 13.14
CA MET A 345 -25.25 0.23 12.65
C MET A 345 -25.78 -0.04 11.24
N PRO A 346 -27.10 -0.05 11.01
CA PRO A 346 -27.65 -0.08 9.66
C PRO A 346 -27.38 1.25 8.95
N VAL A 347 -27.12 1.18 7.66
CA VAL A 347 -26.81 2.32 6.80
C VAL A 347 -27.90 2.46 5.74
N SER A 348 -28.58 3.60 5.73
CA SER A 348 -29.57 3.98 4.71
C SER A 348 -28.97 4.89 3.63
N ALA A 349 -27.81 5.47 3.88
CA ALA A 349 -27.03 6.18 2.87
C ALA A 349 -26.66 5.21 1.73
N GLN A 350 -26.50 5.73 0.52
CA GLN A 350 -26.06 4.92 -0.61
C GLN A 350 -24.63 4.39 -0.33
N VAL A 351 -24.36 3.14 -0.72
CA VAL A 351 -23.02 2.54 -0.61
C VAL A 351 -22.59 2.11 -2.00
N GLU A 352 -21.43 2.60 -2.44
CA GLU A 352 -20.84 2.24 -3.72
C GLU A 352 -19.37 1.83 -3.52
N GLN A 353 -18.87 1.04 -4.44
CA GLN A 353 -17.46 0.64 -4.48
C GLN A 353 -16.88 0.88 -5.86
N TYR A 354 -15.67 1.44 -5.89
CA TYR A 354 -14.86 1.66 -7.08
C TYR A 354 -13.47 1.09 -6.83
N ASP A 355 -12.98 0.30 -7.75
CA ASP A 355 -11.66 -0.33 -7.59
C ASP A 355 -10.55 0.55 -8.19
N PHE A 356 -10.18 1.56 -7.42
CA PHE A 356 -9.00 2.37 -7.73
C PHE A 356 -7.71 1.67 -7.28
N SER A 357 -7.54 0.37 -7.51
CA SER A 357 -6.34 -0.37 -7.11
C SER A 357 -5.05 0.30 -7.64
N ALA A 358 -3.97 0.10 -6.91
CA ALA A 358 -2.63 0.51 -7.28
C ALA A 358 -1.71 -0.70 -7.53
N HIS A 359 -2.27 -1.90 -7.65
CA HIS A 359 -1.57 -3.11 -8.07
C HIS A 359 -1.92 -3.44 -9.52
N ALA A 360 -1.01 -4.10 -10.19
CA ALA A 360 -1.29 -4.68 -11.49
C ALA A 360 -2.41 -5.73 -11.37
N ASP A 361 -3.32 -5.72 -12.33
CA ASP A 361 -4.34 -6.74 -12.48
C ASP A 361 -3.78 -7.99 -13.18
N GLN A 362 -4.64 -8.97 -13.44
CA GLN A 362 -4.29 -10.21 -14.13
C GLN A 362 -3.60 -9.94 -15.47
N GLY A 363 -4.09 -8.98 -16.25
CA GLY A 363 -3.54 -8.59 -17.54
C GLY A 363 -2.16 -7.94 -17.41
N GLY A 364 -2.02 -6.97 -16.50
CA GLY A 364 -0.78 -6.26 -16.23
C GLY A 364 0.31 -7.16 -15.66
N LEU A 365 -0.03 -8.11 -14.77
CA LEU A 365 0.90 -9.12 -14.26
C LEU A 365 1.45 -10.00 -15.39
N ARG A 366 0.57 -10.51 -16.26
CA ARG A 366 1.00 -11.32 -17.40
C ARG A 366 1.83 -10.53 -18.41
N GLU A 367 1.44 -9.30 -18.73
CA GLU A 367 2.22 -8.43 -19.62
C GLU A 367 3.62 -8.17 -19.05
N PHE A 368 3.73 -7.90 -17.76
CA PHE A 368 5.02 -7.72 -17.11
C PHE A 368 5.88 -8.98 -17.24
N LEU A 369 5.32 -10.15 -16.91
CA LEU A 369 6.03 -11.43 -16.91
C LEU A 369 6.38 -11.95 -18.32
N GLN A 370 5.73 -11.46 -19.40
CA GLN A 370 6.15 -11.79 -20.77
C GLN A 370 7.58 -11.33 -21.08
N SER A 371 8.08 -10.28 -20.42
CA SER A 371 9.47 -9.83 -20.55
C SER A 371 10.48 -10.80 -19.90
N TYR A 372 9.99 -11.71 -19.07
CA TYR A 372 10.76 -12.65 -18.26
C TYR A 372 10.40 -14.11 -18.52
N ARG A 373 9.82 -14.40 -19.69
CA ARG A 373 9.32 -15.74 -20.03
C ARG A 373 10.40 -16.84 -20.08
N ASP A 374 11.63 -16.45 -20.27
CA ASP A 374 12.79 -17.36 -20.44
C ASP A 374 13.63 -17.50 -19.14
N VAL A 375 13.15 -16.95 -18.03
CA VAL A 375 13.79 -17.05 -16.71
C VAL A 375 12.81 -17.58 -15.66
N PRO A 376 13.28 -18.24 -14.59
CA PRO A 376 12.42 -18.69 -13.49
C PRO A 376 11.69 -17.55 -12.81
N VAL A 377 10.40 -17.77 -12.52
CA VAL A 377 9.52 -16.82 -11.81
C VAL A 377 9.04 -17.46 -10.51
N LEU A 378 9.33 -16.78 -9.39
CA LEU A 378 8.82 -17.16 -8.07
C LEU A 378 7.62 -16.25 -7.76
N ILE A 379 6.45 -16.85 -7.54
CA ILE A 379 5.21 -16.11 -7.26
C ILE A 379 5.01 -16.00 -5.76
N ASN A 380 4.87 -14.78 -5.25
CA ASN A 380 4.59 -14.50 -3.85
C ASN A 380 3.51 -13.41 -3.71
N HIS A 381 3.28 -12.93 -2.50
CA HIS A 381 2.40 -11.83 -2.14
C HIS A 381 1.04 -11.89 -2.84
N GLY A 382 0.29 -12.96 -2.55
CA GLY A 382 -1.04 -13.22 -3.10
C GLY A 382 -1.68 -14.47 -2.50
N ASP A 383 -2.99 -14.49 -2.43
CA ASP A 383 -3.75 -15.63 -1.89
C ASP A 383 -3.86 -16.80 -2.88
N ARG A 384 -3.56 -16.55 -4.17
CA ARG A 384 -3.66 -17.52 -5.27
C ARG A 384 -2.33 -17.85 -5.95
N CYS A 385 -1.20 -17.66 -5.28
CA CYS A 385 0.14 -17.88 -5.84
C CYS A 385 0.29 -19.22 -6.57
N GLU A 386 -0.21 -20.33 -5.98
CA GLU A 386 -0.11 -21.67 -6.59
C GLU A 386 -0.91 -21.78 -7.89
N VAL A 387 -2.12 -21.22 -7.90
CA VAL A 387 -2.99 -21.27 -9.07
C VAL A 387 -2.39 -20.44 -10.20
N PHE A 388 -1.94 -19.22 -9.87
CA PHE A 388 -1.34 -18.31 -10.84
C PHE A 388 -0.02 -18.90 -11.41
N ALA A 389 0.83 -19.49 -10.57
CA ALA A 389 2.04 -20.18 -11.03
C ALA A 389 1.71 -21.33 -11.99
N ALA A 390 0.65 -22.12 -11.71
CA ALA A 390 0.22 -23.19 -12.62
C ALA A 390 -0.32 -22.64 -13.95
N GLU A 391 -1.10 -21.55 -13.92
CA GLU A 391 -1.57 -20.86 -15.14
C GLU A 391 -0.40 -20.35 -16.00
N LEU A 392 0.63 -19.75 -15.38
CA LEU A 392 1.84 -19.30 -16.07
C LEU A 392 2.63 -20.46 -16.68
N GLN A 393 2.69 -21.62 -16.00
CA GLN A 393 3.32 -22.83 -16.55
C GLN A 393 2.59 -23.33 -17.80
N ASP A 394 1.25 -23.30 -17.80
CA ASP A 394 0.43 -23.65 -18.98
C ASP A 394 0.67 -22.67 -20.15
N GLU A 395 1.05 -21.43 -19.86
CA GLU A 395 1.45 -20.39 -20.83
C GLU A 395 2.93 -20.51 -21.27
N GLY A 396 3.68 -21.44 -20.68
CA GLY A 396 5.08 -21.72 -21.02
C GLY A 396 6.11 -20.85 -20.30
N ILE A 397 5.75 -20.26 -19.16
CA ILE A 397 6.66 -19.56 -18.25
C ILE A 397 7.05 -20.53 -17.12
N GLU A 398 8.34 -20.66 -16.81
CA GLU A 398 8.82 -21.44 -15.68
C GLU A 398 8.46 -20.73 -14.36
N ALA A 399 7.33 -21.06 -13.76
CA ALA A 399 6.83 -20.41 -12.56
C ALA A 399 6.65 -21.39 -11.40
N SER A 400 6.88 -20.94 -10.18
CA SER A 400 6.60 -21.71 -8.97
C SER A 400 6.09 -20.78 -7.84
N ALA A 401 5.41 -21.35 -6.85
CA ALA A 401 4.89 -20.62 -5.70
C ALA A 401 5.50 -21.21 -4.42
N PRO A 402 6.57 -20.65 -3.88
CA PRO A 402 7.21 -21.10 -2.66
C PRO A 402 6.26 -21.07 -1.46
N THR A 403 6.54 -21.92 -0.47
CA THR A 403 5.81 -21.96 0.80
C THR A 403 6.53 -21.17 1.89
N LEU A 404 5.78 -20.79 2.91
CA LEU A 404 6.34 -20.11 4.08
C LEU A 404 7.41 -20.97 4.76
N GLY A 405 8.59 -20.42 4.97
CA GLY A 405 9.77 -21.10 5.52
C GLY A 405 10.62 -21.88 4.49
N GLU A 406 10.18 -21.96 3.25
CA GLU A 406 10.94 -22.62 2.18
C GLU A 406 12.18 -21.82 1.80
N THR A 407 13.25 -22.55 1.43
CA THR A 407 14.46 -21.98 0.83
C THR A 407 14.60 -22.50 -0.60
N ILE A 408 14.80 -21.60 -1.54
CA ILE A 408 15.06 -21.87 -2.95
C ILE A 408 16.53 -21.54 -3.22
N GLU A 409 17.28 -22.49 -3.76
CA GLU A 409 18.65 -22.29 -4.26
C GLU A 409 18.59 -21.94 -5.76
N LEU A 410 19.17 -20.79 -6.14
CA LEU A 410 19.21 -20.26 -7.51
C LEU A 410 20.53 -20.57 -8.21
#